data_e3c0bf783a9f72b406ddd31a478c1974
#
_entry.id   e3c0bf783a9f72b406ddd31a478c1974
#
_cell.length_a   1.000
_cell.length_b   1.000
_cell.length_c   1.000
_cell.angle_alpha   90.00
_cell.angle_beta   90.00
_cell.angle_gamma   90.00
#
_symmetry.space_group_name_H-M   'P 1'
#
loop_
_entity.id
_entity.type
_entity.pdbx_description
1 polymer ?
#
loop_
_entity_poly.entity_id
_entity_poly.type
_entity_poly.pdbx_seq_one_letter_code
_entity_poly.pdbx_strand_id
1 'polypeptide(L)'
;MEKYQADQSFQKQYEKYVKQVTPTHNLALQMLHAFVTGGIICTVGQIILNVAKSNGLDDAAAGSVCAILLVLASALLTGFNIYPSLVKWGGAGALVPITGFANSVAAPAIEFQKEGQVFGIGCKIFTIAGPVILYGIFVSWVLGPVSYTHLRAHETGAYL
;
A
#
# COMPACT_ATOMS: atom_id res chain seq x y z
N MET A 1 -31.29 17.82 30.18
CA MET A 1 -31.94 17.31 28.97
C MET A 1 -31.76 18.23 27.77
N GLU A 2 -31.90 19.53 27.88
CA GLU A 2 -31.72 20.49 26.78
C GLU A 2 -30.32 20.46 26.13
N LYS A 3 -29.26 20.35 26.94
CA LYS A 3 -27.88 20.29 26.43
C LYS A 3 -27.62 19.05 25.52
N TYR A 4 -28.28 17.94 25.84
CA TYR A 4 -28.18 16.68 25.08
C TYR A 4 -28.94 16.76 23.74
N GLN A 5 -30.07 17.46 23.70
CA GLN A 5 -30.87 17.70 22.50
C GLN A 5 -30.19 18.69 21.56
N ALA A 6 -29.55 19.73 22.11
CA ALA A 6 -28.77 20.68 21.33
C ALA A 6 -27.55 20.01 20.64
N ASP A 7 -26.88 19.09 21.34
CA ASP A 7 -25.73 18.36 20.82
C ASP A 7 -26.16 17.38 19.68
N GLN A 8 -27.29 16.71 19.83
CA GLN A 8 -27.86 15.86 18.78
C GLN A 8 -28.32 16.63 17.53
N SER A 9 -28.86 17.83 17.72
CA SER A 9 -29.27 18.67 16.59
C SER A 9 -28.07 19.19 15.81
N PHE A 10 -27.01 19.57 16.51
CA PHE A 10 -25.74 20.00 15.93
C PHE A 10 -25.06 18.84 15.14
N GLN A 11 -25.02 17.63 15.72
CA GLN A 11 -24.49 16.44 15.04
C GLN A 11 -25.24 16.14 13.74
N LYS A 12 -26.58 16.20 13.76
CA LYS A 12 -27.40 15.98 12.55
C LYS A 12 -27.18 17.07 11.48
N GLN A 13 -26.98 18.32 11.87
CA GLN A 13 -26.65 19.39 10.94
C GLN A 13 -25.25 19.20 10.35
N TYR A 14 -24.28 18.81 11.17
CA TYR A 14 -22.92 18.51 10.75
C TYR A 14 -22.88 17.32 9.79
N GLU A 15 -23.60 16.22 10.08
CA GLU A 15 -23.72 15.08 9.16
C GLU A 15 -24.33 15.46 7.82
N LYS A 16 -25.36 16.31 7.80
CA LYS A 16 -25.93 16.82 6.55
C LYS A 16 -24.93 17.65 5.75
N TYR A 17 -24.19 18.51 6.41
CA TYR A 17 -23.16 19.34 5.80
C TYR A 17 -22.03 18.47 5.23
N VAL A 18 -21.53 17.51 6.00
CA VAL A 18 -20.51 16.57 5.56
C VAL A 18 -20.97 15.78 4.33
N LYS A 19 -22.20 15.28 4.33
CA LYS A 19 -22.76 14.55 3.16
C LYS A 19 -22.87 15.42 1.90
N GLN A 20 -23.10 16.73 2.05
CA GLN A 20 -23.17 17.66 0.92
C GLN A 20 -21.79 18.02 0.34
N VAL A 21 -20.77 18.12 1.21
CA VAL A 21 -19.42 18.54 0.83
C VAL A 21 -18.52 17.36 0.45
N THR A 22 -18.82 16.16 0.97
CA THR A 22 -18.03 14.97 0.68
C THR A 22 -18.38 14.44 -0.71
N PRO A 23 -17.43 14.37 -1.65
CA PRO A 23 -17.68 13.83 -2.98
C PRO A 23 -18.07 12.35 -2.88
N THR A 24 -19.28 12.02 -3.33
CA THR A 24 -19.74 10.64 -3.42
C THR A 24 -19.18 10.00 -4.68
N HIS A 25 -18.26 9.07 -4.51
CA HIS A 25 -17.70 8.31 -5.62
C HIS A 25 -18.53 7.05 -5.91
N ASN A 26 -18.71 6.73 -7.18
CA ASN A 26 -19.35 5.49 -7.59
C ASN A 26 -18.42 4.31 -7.27
N LEU A 27 -18.81 3.46 -6.31
CA LEU A 27 -18.00 2.34 -5.82
C LEU A 27 -17.61 1.38 -6.96
N ALA A 28 -18.54 1.04 -7.85
CA ALA A 28 -18.29 0.12 -8.95
C ALA A 28 -17.24 0.66 -9.93
N LEU A 29 -17.30 1.96 -10.25
CA LEU A 29 -16.33 2.62 -11.12
C LEU A 29 -14.93 2.64 -10.47
N GLN A 30 -14.87 2.93 -9.17
CA GLN A 30 -13.58 2.92 -8.44
C GLN A 30 -12.98 1.52 -8.35
N MET A 31 -13.79 0.50 -8.16
CA MET A 31 -13.33 -0.90 -8.19
C MET A 31 -12.76 -1.25 -9.56
N LEU A 32 -13.40 -0.81 -10.65
CA LEU A 32 -12.88 -1.02 -12.00
C LEU A 32 -11.54 -0.32 -12.22
N HIS A 33 -11.42 0.94 -11.81
CA HIS A 33 -10.16 1.68 -11.92
C HIS A 33 -9.04 1.01 -11.11
N ALA A 34 -9.35 0.57 -9.88
CA ALA A 34 -8.39 -0.16 -9.04
C ALA A 34 -7.95 -1.48 -9.68
N PHE A 35 -8.88 -2.22 -10.26
CA PHE A 35 -8.59 -3.47 -10.96
C PHE A 35 -7.67 -3.25 -12.17
N VAL A 36 -7.98 -2.27 -13.00
CA VAL A 36 -7.18 -1.94 -14.19
C VAL A 36 -5.77 -1.48 -13.79
N THR A 37 -5.68 -0.57 -12.82
CA THR A 37 -4.37 -0.04 -12.37
C THR A 37 -3.51 -1.12 -11.74
N GLY A 38 -4.08 -1.91 -10.82
CA GLY A 38 -3.39 -3.03 -10.20
C GLY A 38 -2.98 -4.08 -11.23
N GLY A 39 -3.85 -4.39 -12.19
CA GLY A 39 -3.57 -5.31 -13.30
C GLY A 39 -2.39 -4.85 -14.17
N ILE A 40 -2.32 -3.57 -14.51
CA ILE A 40 -1.18 -3.00 -15.26
C ILE A 40 0.11 -3.14 -14.46
N ILE A 41 0.12 -2.80 -13.16
CA ILE A 41 1.31 -2.92 -12.30
C ILE A 41 1.75 -4.39 -12.21
N CYS A 42 0.81 -5.32 -12.03
CA CYS A 42 1.11 -6.75 -11.99
C CYS A 42 1.66 -7.26 -13.32
N THR A 43 1.12 -6.80 -14.44
CA THR A 43 1.61 -7.18 -15.78
C THR A 43 3.04 -6.70 -15.99
N VAL A 44 3.34 -5.46 -15.62
CA VAL A 44 4.72 -4.92 -15.66
C VAL A 44 5.64 -5.75 -14.77
N GLY A 45 5.22 -6.06 -13.55
CA GLY A 45 5.99 -6.92 -12.64
C GLY A 45 6.24 -8.30 -13.23
N GLN A 46 5.25 -8.93 -13.87
CA GLN A 46 5.42 -10.24 -14.52
C GLN A 46 6.39 -10.20 -15.70
N ILE A 47 6.36 -9.13 -16.49
CA ILE A 47 7.32 -8.93 -17.58
C ILE A 47 8.75 -8.87 -17.02
N ILE A 48 8.96 -8.07 -15.97
CA ILE A 48 10.27 -7.96 -15.30
C ILE A 48 10.73 -9.33 -14.80
N LEU A 49 9.85 -10.08 -14.13
CA LEU A 49 10.15 -11.43 -13.63
C LEU A 49 10.54 -12.37 -14.77
N ASN A 50 9.80 -12.39 -15.87
CA ASN A 50 10.08 -13.25 -17.01
C ASN A 50 11.44 -12.91 -17.64
N VAL A 51 11.75 -11.62 -17.79
CA VAL A 51 13.05 -11.16 -18.31
C VAL A 51 14.18 -11.55 -17.35
N ALA A 52 14.00 -11.40 -16.03
CA ALA A 52 15.01 -11.78 -15.05
C ALA A 52 15.29 -13.30 -15.09
N LYS A 53 14.26 -14.13 -15.17
CA LYS A 53 14.38 -15.59 -15.29
C LYS A 53 15.03 -16.00 -16.60
N SER A 54 14.70 -15.36 -17.72
CA SER A 54 15.33 -15.65 -19.02
C SER A 54 16.83 -15.33 -19.05
N ASN A 55 17.30 -14.43 -18.17
CA ASN A 55 18.71 -14.14 -17.96
C ASN A 55 19.41 -15.09 -16.97
N GLY A 56 18.73 -16.17 -16.56
CA GLY A 56 19.32 -17.21 -15.70
C GLY A 56 19.26 -16.97 -14.21
N LEU A 57 18.45 -16.00 -13.75
CA LEU A 57 18.23 -15.81 -12.31
C LEU A 57 17.24 -16.87 -11.80
N ASP A 58 17.48 -17.38 -10.60
CA ASP A 58 16.55 -18.22 -9.87
C ASP A 58 15.31 -17.42 -9.41
N ASP A 59 14.27 -18.11 -8.96
CA ASP A 59 12.98 -17.49 -8.59
C ASP A 59 13.11 -16.44 -7.49
N ALA A 60 13.96 -16.68 -6.49
CA ALA A 60 14.18 -15.75 -5.38
C ALA A 60 14.91 -14.48 -5.82
N ALA A 61 15.97 -14.62 -6.62
CA ALA A 61 16.70 -13.49 -7.16
C ALA A 61 15.85 -12.68 -8.16
N ALA A 62 15.11 -13.35 -9.05
CA ALA A 62 14.20 -12.69 -9.98
C ALA A 62 13.10 -11.88 -9.25
N GLY A 63 12.55 -12.43 -8.17
CA GLY A 63 11.59 -11.73 -7.31
C GLY A 63 12.20 -10.47 -6.68
N SER A 64 13.43 -10.56 -6.18
CA SER A 64 14.15 -9.43 -5.58
C SER A 64 14.42 -8.32 -6.60
N VAL A 65 14.87 -8.68 -7.80
CA VAL A 65 15.09 -7.72 -8.90
C VAL A 65 13.79 -7.04 -9.30
N CYS A 66 12.70 -7.79 -9.42
CA CYS A 66 11.38 -7.23 -9.71
C CYS A 66 10.95 -6.20 -8.66
N ALA A 67 11.09 -6.52 -7.38
CA ALA A 67 10.76 -5.62 -6.28
C ALA A 67 11.59 -4.33 -6.33
N ILE A 68 12.91 -4.44 -6.53
CA ILE A 68 13.81 -3.28 -6.61
C ILE A 68 13.44 -2.37 -7.79
N LEU A 69 13.17 -2.94 -8.97
CA LEU A 69 12.82 -2.15 -10.14
C LEU A 69 11.45 -1.46 -10.00
N LEU A 70 10.45 -2.13 -9.42
CA LEU A 70 9.15 -1.52 -9.14
C LEU A 70 9.23 -0.41 -8.11
N VAL A 71 10.02 -0.59 -7.05
CA VAL A 71 10.26 0.43 -6.02
C VAL A 71 10.97 1.64 -6.62
N LEU A 72 12.02 1.41 -7.43
CA LEU A 72 12.75 2.48 -8.11
C LEU A 72 11.83 3.26 -9.07
N ALA A 73 11.06 2.56 -9.89
CA ALA A 73 10.12 3.19 -10.81
C ALA A 73 9.09 4.06 -10.06
N SER A 74 8.53 3.53 -8.96
CA SER A 74 7.59 4.29 -8.13
C SER A 74 8.24 5.53 -7.50
N ALA A 75 9.44 5.42 -6.96
CA ALA A 75 10.17 6.53 -6.37
C ALA A 75 10.46 7.63 -7.41
N LEU A 76 10.86 7.26 -8.63
CA LEU A 76 11.06 8.21 -9.73
C LEU A 76 9.75 8.89 -10.14
N LEU A 77 8.66 8.13 -10.32
CA LEU A 77 7.35 8.69 -10.64
C LEU A 77 6.83 9.64 -9.55
N THR A 78 7.13 9.34 -8.29
CA THR A 78 6.82 10.22 -7.15
C THR A 78 7.66 11.49 -7.20
N GLY A 79 8.96 11.38 -7.48
CA GLY A 79 9.87 12.51 -7.64
C GLY A 79 9.44 13.48 -8.76
N PHE A 80 8.92 12.95 -9.86
CA PHE A 80 8.34 13.75 -10.94
C PHE A 80 6.90 14.21 -10.71
N ASN A 81 6.33 13.95 -9.54
CA ASN A 81 4.95 14.29 -9.19
C ASN A 81 3.88 13.67 -10.11
N ILE A 82 4.19 12.54 -10.75
CA ILE A 82 3.26 11.80 -11.63
C ILE A 82 2.43 10.81 -10.82
N TYR A 83 3.04 10.19 -9.80
CA TYR A 83 2.40 9.14 -8.99
C TYR A 83 1.11 9.60 -8.28
N PRO A 84 0.99 10.84 -7.74
CA PRO A 84 -0.25 11.32 -7.14
C PRO A 84 -1.44 11.34 -8.12
N SER A 85 -1.19 11.60 -9.40
CA SER A 85 -2.24 11.55 -10.44
C SER A 85 -2.69 10.12 -10.70
N LEU A 86 -1.73 9.17 -10.70
CA LEU A 86 -2.02 7.73 -10.82
C LEU A 86 -2.88 7.23 -9.66
N VAL A 87 -2.55 7.64 -8.42
CA VAL A 87 -3.31 7.29 -7.21
C VAL A 87 -4.73 7.88 -7.24
N LYS A 88 -4.90 9.13 -7.68
CA LYS A 88 -6.23 9.75 -7.80
C LYS A 88 -7.14 8.98 -8.76
N TRP A 89 -6.58 8.45 -9.84
CA TRP A 89 -7.35 7.69 -10.83
C TRP A 89 -7.52 6.23 -10.43
N GLY A 90 -6.43 5.57 -10.01
CA GLY A 90 -6.36 4.13 -9.75
C GLY A 90 -6.76 3.71 -8.33
N GLY A 91 -6.86 4.66 -7.39
CA GLY A 91 -7.25 4.38 -6.01
C GLY A 91 -6.44 3.27 -5.36
N ALA A 92 -7.12 2.28 -4.81
CA ALA A 92 -6.51 1.14 -4.11
C ALA A 92 -5.55 0.33 -5.02
N GLY A 93 -5.81 0.27 -6.33
CA GLY A 93 -4.95 -0.46 -7.27
C GLY A 93 -3.53 0.11 -7.40
N ALA A 94 -3.36 1.41 -7.13
CA ALA A 94 -2.05 2.05 -7.10
C ALA A 94 -1.44 2.07 -5.68
N LEU A 95 -2.27 2.04 -4.63
CA LEU A 95 -1.81 2.16 -3.23
C LEU A 95 -1.39 0.82 -2.60
N VAL A 96 -2.06 -0.27 -2.96
CA VAL A 96 -1.83 -1.59 -2.32
C VAL A 96 -0.54 -2.28 -2.78
N PRO A 97 -0.14 -2.23 -4.07
CA PRO A 97 1.10 -2.84 -4.52
C PRO A 97 2.35 -2.24 -3.87
N ILE A 98 3.50 -2.92 -4.02
CA ILE A 98 4.81 -2.45 -3.51
C ILE A 98 5.17 -1.04 -4.00
N THR A 99 4.68 -0.66 -5.16
CA THR A 99 4.83 0.69 -5.72
C THR A 99 4.12 1.75 -4.86
N GLY A 100 2.95 1.44 -4.31
CA GLY A 100 2.24 2.31 -3.37
C GLY A 100 2.98 2.48 -2.05
N PHE A 101 3.56 1.39 -1.53
CA PHE A 101 4.42 1.46 -0.36
C PHE A 101 5.65 2.34 -0.60
N ALA A 102 6.34 2.18 -1.72
CA ALA A 102 7.47 3.03 -2.08
C ALA A 102 7.08 4.52 -2.19
N ASN A 103 5.91 4.82 -2.80
CA ASN A 103 5.38 6.17 -2.83
C ASN A 103 5.08 6.72 -1.43
N SER A 104 4.57 5.90 -0.51
CA SER A 104 4.24 6.32 0.86
C SER A 104 5.48 6.73 1.68
N VAL A 105 6.65 6.28 1.28
CA VAL A 105 7.94 6.67 1.85
C VAL A 105 8.55 7.86 1.09
N ALA A 106 8.53 7.81 -0.24
CA ALA A 106 9.16 8.83 -1.08
C ALA A 106 8.43 10.18 -1.05
N ALA A 107 7.09 10.18 -1.06
CA ALA A 107 6.30 11.41 -1.08
C ALA A 107 6.55 12.28 0.17
N PRO A 108 6.44 11.77 1.41
CA PRO A 108 6.77 12.54 2.60
C PRO A 108 8.23 12.98 2.65
N ALA A 109 9.17 12.16 2.15
CA ALA A 109 10.58 12.54 2.09
C ALA A 109 10.81 13.79 1.23
N ILE A 110 10.08 13.91 0.13
CA ILE A 110 10.18 15.08 -0.78
C ILE A 110 9.43 16.28 -0.18
N GLU A 111 8.24 16.07 0.35
CA GLU A 111 7.37 17.13 0.85
C GLU A 111 7.95 17.82 2.08
N PHE A 112 8.49 17.05 3.02
CA PHE A 112 9.00 17.54 4.30
C PHE A 112 10.53 17.77 4.34
N GLN A 113 11.21 17.73 3.20
CA GLN A 113 12.67 17.94 3.16
C GLN A 113 13.11 19.30 3.72
N LYS A 114 12.27 20.33 3.62
CA LYS A 114 12.55 21.67 4.13
C LYS A 114 12.49 21.77 5.65
N GLU A 115 11.86 20.83 6.33
CA GLU A 115 11.76 20.75 7.79
C GLU A 115 12.99 20.08 8.43
N GLY A 116 13.97 19.68 7.63
CA GLY A 116 15.22 19.05 8.06
C GLY A 116 15.19 17.52 7.98
N GLN A 117 16.39 16.92 8.12
CA GLN A 117 16.56 15.49 7.90
C GLN A 117 15.94 14.61 9.00
N VAL A 118 16.02 15.04 10.26
CA VAL A 118 15.58 14.23 11.41
C VAL A 118 14.09 14.42 11.68
N PHE A 119 13.64 15.65 11.92
CA PHE A 119 12.26 15.95 12.28
C PHE A 119 11.31 16.04 11.07
N GLY A 120 11.80 16.43 9.92
CA GLY A 120 11.08 16.42 8.67
C GLY A 120 11.10 15.04 8.03
N ILE A 121 12.10 14.71 7.24
CA ILE A 121 12.17 13.48 6.46
C ILE A 121 12.08 12.24 7.36
N GLY A 122 12.96 12.11 8.36
CA GLY A 122 13.08 10.91 9.19
C GLY A 122 11.79 10.53 9.93
N CYS A 123 11.10 11.51 10.52
CA CYS A 123 9.83 11.25 11.21
C CYS A 123 8.68 10.98 10.23
N LYS A 124 8.62 11.70 9.12
CA LYS A 124 7.47 11.67 8.19
C LYS A 124 7.44 10.44 7.29
N ILE A 125 8.59 9.91 6.86
CA ILE A 125 8.64 8.67 6.08
C ILE A 125 8.02 7.47 6.82
N PHE A 126 8.10 7.45 8.15
CA PHE A 126 7.54 6.37 8.97
C PHE A 126 6.08 6.58 9.36
N THR A 127 5.46 7.71 9.04
CA THR A 127 4.06 8.00 9.39
C THR A 127 3.10 6.97 8.79
N ILE A 128 3.31 6.55 7.54
CA ILE A 128 2.51 5.53 6.87
C ILE A 128 3.26 4.19 6.87
N ALA A 129 4.55 4.19 6.55
CA ALA A 129 5.35 2.98 6.47
C ALA A 129 5.50 2.27 7.82
N GLY A 130 5.59 3.01 8.94
CA GLY A 130 5.70 2.45 10.28
C GLY A 130 4.57 1.49 10.65
N PRO A 131 3.31 1.91 10.62
CA PRO A 131 2.17 1.03 10.86
C PRO A 131 2.11 -0.19 9.93
N VAL A 132 2.41 -0.02 8.64
CA VAL A 132 2.43 -1.14 7.67
C VAL A 132 3.45 -2.19 8.05
N ILE A 133 4.67 -1.78 8.40
CA ILE A 133 5.75 -2.69 8.85
C ILE A 133 5.36 -3.37 10.16
N LEU A 134 4.84 -2.61 11.13
CA LEU A 134 4.43 -3.13 12.44
C LEU A 134 3.36 -4.22 12.30
N TYR A 135 2.29 -3.93 11.57
CA TYR A 135 1.23 -4.91 11.33
C TYR A 135 1.72 -6.10 10.51
N GLY A 136 2.59 -5.89 9.52
CA GLY A 136 3.20 -6.96 8.75
C GLY A 136 4.01 -7.93 9.64
N ILE A 137 4.85 -7.40 10.52
CA ILE A 137 5.62 -8.20 11.48
C ILE A 137 4.68 -8.94 12.45
N PHE A 138 3.69 -8.24 13.01
CA PHE A 138 2.73 -8.83 13.96
C PHE A 138 1.94 -9.99 13.34
N VAL A 139 1.38 -9.79 12.14
CA VAL A 139 0.62 -10.83 11.44
C VAL A 139 1.54 -12.00 11.07
N SER A 140 2.77 -11.75 10.61
CA SER A 140 3.74 -12.80 10.30
C SER A 140 4.14 -13.60 11.55
N TRP A 141 4.27 -12.93 12.70
CA TRP A 141 4.55 -13.57 13.97
C TRP A 141 3.40 -14.48 14.44
N VAL A 142 2.15 -14.06 14.25
CA VAL A 142 0.96 -14.87 14.60
C VAL A 142 0.79 -16.05 13.64
N LEU A 143 0.95 -15.83 12.34
CA LEU A 143 0.72 -16.87 11.32
C LEU A 143 1.89 -17.83 11.14
N GLY A 144 3.11 -17.41 11.44
CA GLY A 144 4.32 -18.23 11.30
C GLY A 144 4.25 -19.57 12.07
N PRO A 145 3.92 -19.60 13.36
CA PRO A 145 3.76 -20.85 14.12
C PRO A 145 2.68 -21.77 13.56
N VAL A 146 1.55 -21.19 13.11
CA VAL A 146 0.45 -21.97 12.52
C VAL A 146 0.89 -22.62 11.20
N SER A 147 1.57 -21.87 10.33
CA SER A 147 2.11 -22.42 9.09
C SER A 147 3.17 -23.50 9.33
N TYR A 148 4.07 -23.26 10.28
CA TYR A 148 5.11 -24.23 10.65
C TYR A 148 4.53 -25.54 11.19
N THR A 149 3.54 -25.48 12.09
CA THR A 149 2.90 -26.68 12.65
C THR A 149 2.12 -27.44 11.58
N HIS A 150 1.47 -26.72 10.65
CA HIS A 150 0.71 -27.35 9.57
C HIS A 150 1.62 -28.08 8.57
N LEU A 151 2.75 -27.49 8.18
CA LEU A 151 3.74 -28.11 7.30
C LEU A 151 4.36 -29.37 7.95
N ARG A 152 4.71 -29.30 9.25
CA ARG A 152 5.28 -30.44 9.97
C ARG A 152 4.29 -31.59 10.16
N ALA A 153 2.99 -31.28 10.33
CA ALA A 153 1.95 -32.31 10.41
C ALA A 153 1.81 -33.10 9.10
N HIS A 154 2.00 -32.44 7.96
CA HIS A 154 2.01 -33.11 6.65
C HIS A 154 3.25 -33.99 6.43
N GLU A 155 4.42 -33.56 6.89
CA GLU A 155 5.65 -34.36 6.80
C GLU A 155 5.58 -35.64 7.67
N THR A 156 5.07 -35.53 8.92
CA THR A 156 4.91 -36.71 9.81
C THR A 156 3.85 -37.69 9.33
N GLY A 157 2.79 -37.22 8.65
CA GLY A 157 1.77 -38.08 8.04
C GLY A 157 2.24 -38.84 6.81
N ALA A 158 3.34 -38.44 6.17
CA ALA A 158 3.91 -39.11 5.01
C ALA A 158 4.85 -40.28 5.39
N TYR A 159 5.22 -40.42 6.67
CA TYR A 159 6.08 -41.47 7.18
C TYR A 159 5.32 -42.57 7.99
N LEU A 160 3.98 -42.52 8.05
CA LEU A 160 3.08 -43.54 8.61
C LEU A 160 2.34 -44.25 7.48
#